data_1e312983832645fd9051826aee9b62b8
#
_entry.id   1e312983832645fd9051826aee9b62b8
#
_cell.length_a   1.000
_cell.length_b   1.000
_cell.length_c   1.000
_cell.angle_alpha   90.00
_cell.angle_beta   90.00
_cell.angle_gamma   90.00
#
_symmetry.space_group_name_H-M   'P 1'
#
loop_
_entity.id
_entity.type
_entity.pdbx_description
1 polymer ?
#
loop_
_entity_poly.entity_id
_entity_poly.type
_entity_poly.pdbx_seq_one_letter_code
_entity_poly.pdbx_strand_id
1 'polypeptide(L)'
;MAEISRQAYADMFGPTTGDKVRLADSELWIEVEDDLTIYGEEVKFGGGKVIRDGMGQGQMTADDCVDLVLTNALIVDHWGIVKADIGVKNGRIFAVGKAGNPDIQPGVTIPIGAATEVIAAEGKIVTPGGID
;
A
#
# COMPACT_ATOMS: atom_id res chain seq x y z
N MET A 1 19.45 -14.92 2.15
CA MET A 1 18.19 -14.26 1.82
C MET A 1 17.04 -15.20 2.14
N ALA A 2 16.02 -14.71 2.82
CA ALA A 2 14.84 -15.53 3.11
C ALA A 2 13.97 -15.65 1.87
N GLU A 3 13.40 -16.83 1.66
CA GLU A 3 12.45 -17.08 0.59
C GLU A 3 11.08 -17.37 1.17
N ILE A 4 10.04 -16.81 0.55
CA ILE A 4 8.66 -17.11 0.89
C ILE A 4 7.89 -17.42 -0.39
N SER A 5 6.84 -18.24 -0.27
CA SER A 5 5.99 -18.53 -1.42
C SER A 5 5.15 -17.31 -1.81
N ARG A 6 4.73 -17.26 -3.08
CA ARG A 6 3.82 -16.21 -3.56
C ARG A 6 2.52 -16.19 -2.75
N GLN A 7 2.01 -17.34 -2.39
CA GLN A 7 0.79 -17.45 -1.57
C GLN A 7 1.00 -16.83 -0.18
N ALA A 8 2.11 -17.13 0.48
CA ALA A 8 2.43 -16.55 1.78
C ALA A 8 2.60 -15.02 1.70
N TYR A 9 3.24 -14.53 0.65
CA TYR A 9 3.37 -13.09 0.40
C TYR A 9 2.01 -12.44 0.21
N ALA A 10 1.16 -13.03 -0.64
CA ALA A 10 -0.18 -12.51 -0.90
C ALA A 10 -1.07 -12.51 0.36
N ASP A 11 -0.91 -13.49 1.23
CA ASP A 11 -1.65 -13.55 2.49
C ASP A 11 -1.25 -12.42 3.44
N MET A 12 -0.01 -11.97 3.38
CA MET A 12 0.49 -10.87 4.23
C MET A 12 0.23 -9.50 3.61
N PHE A 13 0.49 -9.32 2.31
CA PHE A 13 0.55 -8.00 1.67
C PHE A 13 -0.38 -7.87 0.47
N GLY A 14 -1.14 -8.91 0.15
CA GLY A 14 -1.98 -8.93 -1.04
C GLY A 14 -1.22 -9.38 -2.29
N PRO A 15 -1.93 -9.54 -3.43
CA PRO A 15 -1.32 -9.99 -4.67
C PRO A 15 -0.26 -9.01 -5.17
N THR A 16 0.76 -9.52 -5.83
CA THR A 16 1.85 -8.73 -6.40
C THR A 16 1.96 -8.99 -7.90
N THR A 17 2.92 -8.34 -8.55
CA THR A 17 3.14 -8.42 -10.00
C THR A 17 3.05 -9.85 -10.53
N GLY A 18 2.20 -10.05 -11.54
CA GLY A 18 1.97 -11.34 -12.19
C GLY A 18 0.93 -12.22 -11.51
N ASP A 19 0.47 -11.88 -10.32
CA ASP A 19 -0.61 -12.60 -9.67
C ASP A 19 -1.95 -12.29 -10.34
N LYS A 20 -2.83 -13.29 -10.38
CA LYS A 20 -4.17 -13.17 -10.94
C LYS A 20 -5.22 -13.18 -9.84
N VAL A 21 -6.18 -12.29 -9.95
CA VAL A 21 -7.27 -12.13 -8.98
C VAL A 21 -8.60 -12.21 -9.69
N ARG A 22 -9.49 -13.08 -9.21
CA ARG A 22 -10.85 -13.15 -9.71
C ARG A 22 -11.68 -12.00 -9.14
N LEU A 23 -12.44 -11.33 -9.99
CA LEU A 23 -13.32 -10.25 -9.57
C LEU A 23 -14.67 -10.81 -9.11
N ALA A 24 -14.83 -10.90 -7.79
CA ALA A 24 -16.05 -11.41 -7.14
C ALA A 24 -16.45 -12.79 -7.70
N ASP A 25 -17.73 -13.01 -7.92
CA ASP A 25 -18.26 -14.27 -8.48
C ASP A 25 -18.34 -14.27 -10.00
N SER A 26 -17.71 -13.29 -10.63
CA SER A 26 -17.66 -13.21 -12.10
C SER A 26 -16.64 -14.17 -12.70
N GLU A 27 -16.65 -14.31 -14.01
CA GLU A 27 -15.61 -15.05 -14.74
C GLU A 27 -14.41 -14.16 -15.12
N LEU A 28 -14.40 -12.92 -14.64
CA LEU A 28 -13.36 -11.96 -14.97
C LEU A 28 -12.20 -12.09 -14.00
N TRP A 29 -11.01 -12.30 -14.57
CA TRP A 29 -9.75 -12.32 -13.83
C TRP A 29 -8.90 -11.12 -14.24
N ILE A 30 -8.29 -10.48 -13.25
CA ILE A 30 -7.32 -9.42 -13.48
C ILE A 30 -5.92 -9.91 -13.12
N GLU A 31 -4.93 -9.37 -13.79
CA GLU A 31 -3.53 -9.63 -13.49
C GLU A 31 -2.87 -8.35 -12.99
N VAL A 32 -2.11 -8.47 -11.91
CA VAL A 32 -1.35 -7.32 -11.37
C VAL A 32 -0.20 -7.02 -12.32
N GLU A 33 -0.20 -5.83 -12.90
CA GLU A 33 0.78 -5.43 -13.90
C GLU A 33 2.09 -4.98 -13.29
N ASP A 34 2.03 -4.31 -12.13
CA ASP A 34 3.19 -3.78 -11.44
C ASP A 34 2.92 -3.65 -9.94
N ASP A 35 3.99 -3.62 -9.16
CA ASP A 35 3.95 -3.40 -7.72
C ASP A 35 4.89 -2.24 -7.40
N LEU A 36 4.32 -1.14 -6.92
CA LEU A 36 5.05 0.08 -6.61
C LEU A 36 5.65 0.06 -5.20
N THR A 37 5.37 -0.97 -4.41
CA THR A 37 6.03 -1.19 -3.13
C THR A 37 7.40 -1.84 -3.35
N ILE A 38 8.20 -1.93 -2.30
CA ILE A 38 9.54 -2.53 -2.37
C ILE A 38 9.55 -3.79 -1.53
N TYR A 39 9.88 -4.93 -2.14
CA TYR A 39 9.91 -6.22 -1.45
C TYR A 39 10.88 -6.17 -0.28
N GLY A 40 10.37 -6.56 0.90
CA GLY A 40 11.11 -6.52 2.15
C GLY A 40 10.98 -5.21 2.93
N GLU A 41 10.41 -4.17 2.31
CA GLU A 41 10.19 -2.86 2.93
C GLU A 41 8.70 -2.49 3.00
N GLU A 42 7.81 -3.43 2.80
CA GLU A 42 6.38 -3.19 2.86
C GLU A 42 5.97 -2.67 4.24
N VAL A 43 5.06 -1.70 4.26
CA VAL A 43 4.50 -1.20 5.51
C VAL A 43 3.18 -1.90 5.79
N LYS A 44 2.98 -2.27 7.05
CA LYS A 44 1.76 -2.91 7.52
C LYS A 44 1.50 -2.51 8.96
N PHE A 45 0.27 -2.11 9.26
CA PHE A 45 -0.15 -1.71 10.59
C PHE A 45 -0.57 -2.93 11.43
N GLY A 46 -0.26 -2.86 12.73
CA GLY A 46 -0.65 -3.88 13.69
C GLY A 46 0.41 -4.09 14.78
N GLY A 47 0.06 -4.83 15.82
CA GLY A 47 0.96 -5.15 16.91
C GLY A 47 2.21 -5.88 16.43
N GLY A 48 3.39 -5.33 16.68
CA GLY A 48 4.66 -5.90 16.24
C GLY A 48 4.96 -5.79 14.76
N LYS A 49 4.11 -5.07 13.99
CA LYS A 49 4.30 -4.86 12.55
C LYS A 49 5.16 -3.63 12.28
N VAL A 50 5.44 -3.39 10.99
CA VAL A 50 6.42 -2.37 10.55
C VAL A 50 5.98 -0.94 10.89
N ILE A 51 4.68 -0.62 10.78
CA ILE A 51 4.22 0.74 11.08
C ILE A 51 4.17 0.94 12.59
N ARG A 52 5.27 1.41 13.11
CA ARG A 52 5.45 1.83 14.50
C ARG A 52 6.58 2.84 14.56
N ASP A 53 6.64 3.59 15.66
CA ASP A 53 7.59 4.68 15.84
C ASP A 53 9.03 4.22 15.65
N GLY A 54 9.77 4.95 14.86
CA GLY A 54 11.18 4.67 14.57
C GLY A 54 11.41 3.55 13.57
N MET A 55 10.35 2.97 13.01
CA MET A 55 10.41 1.97 11.95
C MET A 55 9.71 2.51 10.70
N GLY A 56 8.60 1.93 10.28
CA GLY A 56 7.83 2.44 9.14
C GLY A 56 7.11 3.76 9.41
N GLN A 57 7.08 4.19 10.65
CA GLN A 57 6.58 5.51 11.05
C GLN A 57 7.75 6.41 11.42
N GLY A 58 7.88 7.53 10.71
CA GLY A 58 8.92 8.52 10.97
C GLY A 58 8.55 9.48 12.09
N GLN A 59 9.56 10.14 12.64
CA GLN A 59 9.40 11.19 13.64
C GLN A 59 9.31 12.54 12.96
N MET A 60 8.10 12.89 12.53
CA MET A 60 7.84 14.14 11.81
C MET A 60 6.52 14.75 12.27
N THR A 61 6.37 16.06 12.01
CA THR A 61 5.14 16.77 12.35
C THR A 61 4.02 16.41 11.38
N ALA A 62 2.79 16.75 11.76
CA ALA A 62 1.62 16.55 10.90
C ALA A 62 1.75 17.25 9.54
N ASP A 63 2.50 18.34 9.46
CA ASP A 63 2.71 19.06 8.21
C ASP A 63 3.57 18.29 7.21
N ASP A 64 4.45 17.42 7.69
CA ASP A 64 5.44 16.71 6.88
C ASP A 64 5.02 15.27 6.54
N CYS A 65 3.93 14.77 7.09
CA CYS A 65 3.41 13.44 6.79
C CYS A 65 2.00 13.51 6.21
N VAL A 66 1.55 12.39 5.63
CA VAL A 66 0.18 12.30 5.11
C VAL A 66 -0.82 12.15 6.26
N ASP A 67 -2.07 12.56 6.00
CA ASP A 67 -3.15 12.44 6.98
C ASP A 67 -3.68 11.02 7.07
N LEU A 68 -3.69 10.33 5.94
CA LEU A 68 -4.23 8.98 5.80
C LEU A 68 -3.38 8.21 4.80
N VAL A 69 -3.14 6.94 5.08
CA VAL A 69 -2.50 6.02 4.15
C VAL A 69 -3.33 4.73 4.05
N LEU A 70 -3.51 4.26 2.82
CA LEU A 70 -4.02 2.93 2.54
C LEU A 70 -2.82 2.07 2.15
N THR A 71 -2.60 0.98 2.85
CA THR A 71 -1.41 0.16 2.64
C THR A 71 -1.70 -1.04 1.74
N ASN A 72 -0.79 -1.31 0.82
CA ASN A 72 -0.80 -2.51 -0.03
C ASN A 72 -2.12 -2.72 -0.76
N ALA A 73 -2.64 -1.66 -1.37
CA ALA A 73 -3.90 -1.69 -2.11
C ALA A 73 -3.70 -2.28 -3.51
N LEU A 74 -4.60 -3.15 -3.93
CA LEU A 74 -4.69 -3.53 -5.33
C LEU A 74 -5.57 -2.51 -6.05
N ILE A 75 -4.96 -1.67 -6.86
CA ILE A 75 -5.63 -0.56 -7.53
C ILE A 75 -6.02 -0.99 -8.94
N VAL A 76 -7.31 -0.83 -9.25
CA VAL A 76 -7.84 -1.05 -10.60
C VAL A 76 -8.35 0.28 -11.12
N ASP A 77 -7.66 0.82 -12.11
CA ASP A 77 -7.97 2.12 -12.70
C ASP A 77 -7.80 2.05 -14.21
N HIS A 78 -8.21 3.11 -14.91
CA HIS A 78 -8.12 3.17 -16.38
C HIS A 78 -6.66 3.10 -16.90
N TRP A 79 -5.68 3.49 -16.08
CA TRP A 79 -4.26 3.50 -16.46
C TRP A 79 -3.53 2.19 -16.12
N GLY A 80 -4.15 1.30 -15.37
CA GLY A 80 -3.52 0.02 -15.06
C GLY A 80 -4.08 -0.67 -13.83
N ILE A 81 -3.53 -1.85 -13.55
CA ILE A 81 -3.84 -2.67 -12.38
C ILE A 81 -2.53 -2.83 -11.62
N VAL A 82 -2.40 -2.11 -10.51
CA VAL A 82 -1.14 -2.07 -9.76
C VAL A 82 -1.36 -2.25 -8.27
N LYS A 83 -0.35 -2.80 -7.63
CA LYS A 83 -0.23 -2.85 -6.17
C LYS A 83 0.53 -1.61 -5.71
N ALA A 84 -0.04 -0.85 -4.78
CA ALA A 84 0.62 0.34 -4.25
C ALA A 84 0.01 0.77 -2.92
N ASP A 85 0.74 1.64 -2.23
CA ASP A 85 0.19 2.41 -1.12
C ASP A 85 -0.43 3.71 -1.66
N ILE A 86 -1.44 4.23 -0.97
CA ILE A 86 -2.12 5.47 -1.35
C ILE A 86 -2.06 6.42 -0.16
N GLY A 87 -1.50 7.61 -0.37
CA GLY A 87 -1.47 8.66 0.63
C GLY A 87 -2.51 9.73 0.35
N VAL A 88 -3.15 10.22 1.41
CA VAL A 88 -4.15 11.30 1.35
C VAL A 88 -3.70 12.42 2.27
N LYS A 89 -3.76 13.65 1.77
CA LYS A 89 -3.44 14.85 2.52
C LYS A 89 -4.42 15.96 2.17
N ASN A 90 -4.97 16.61 3.20
CA ASN A 90 -5.94 17.70 3.04
C ASN A 90 -7.12 17.33 2.13
N GLY A 91 -7.63 16.09 2.27
CA GLY A 91 -8.76 15.60 1.51
C GLY A 91 -8.47 15.27 0.05
N ARG A 92 -7.20 15.22 -0.34
CA ARG A 92 -6.79 14.91 -1.72
C ARG A 92 -5.79 13.78 -1.73
N ILE A 93 -5.75 13.04 -2.84
CA ILE A 93 -4.71 12.03 -3.05
C ILE A 93 -3.36 12.75 -3.17
N PHE A 94 -2.48 12.45 -2.22
CA PHE A 94 -1.13 13.01 -2.18
C PHE A 94 -0.21 12.28 -3.16
N ALA A 95 -0.21 10.95 -3.08
CA ALA A 95 0.60 10.12 -3.96
C ALA A 95 0.08 8.69 -3.98
N VAL A 96 0.37 7.98 -5.06
CA VAL A 96 0.24 6.54 -5.20
C VAL A 96 1.63 5.98 -5.39
N GLY A 97 2.10 5.14 -4.45
CA GLY A 97 3.48 4.66 -4.50
C GLY A 97 3.86 3.84 -3.28
N LYS A 98 4.96 4.22 -2.65
CA LYS A 98 5.53 3.52 -1.49
C LYS A 98 5.42 4.38 -0.24
N ALA A 99 4.67 3.89 0.74
CA ALA A 99 4.57 4.53 2.04
C ALA A 99 5.65 4.03 3.01
N GLY A 100 6.03 4.85 3.96
CA GLY A 100 6.95 4.46 5.01
C GLY A 100 7.65 5.62 5.67
N ASN A 101 8.80 5.29 6.26
CA ASN A 101 9.66 6.25 6.92
C ASN A 101 10.84 6.59 5.98
N PRO A 102 10.87 7.81 5.42
CA PRO A 102 11.92 8.17 4.47
C PRO A 102 13.31 8.21 5.07
N ASP A 103 13.45 8.26 6.39
CA ASP A 103 14.75 8.32 7.05
C ASP A 103 15.49 6.98 7.04
N ILE A 104 14.75 5.86 7.00
CA ILE A 104 15.33 4.52 7.09
C ILE A 104 14.93 3.56 5.97
N GLN A 105 13.89 3.88 5.20
CA GLN A 105 13.40 3.01 4.14
C GLN A 105 13.67 3.64 2.77
N PRO A 106 14.12 2.84 1.78
CA PRO A 106 14.37 3.36 0.43
C PRO A 106 13.05 3.60 -0.31
N GLY A 107 13.07 4.53 -1.27
CA GLY A 107 12.00 4.71 -2.23
C GLY A 107 10.68 5.25 -1.68
N VAL A 108 10.67 5.78 -0.47
CA VAL A 108 9.43 6.29 0.15
C VAL A 108 8.98 7.57 -0.56
N THR A 109 7.73 7.52 -1.05
CA THR A 109 7.05 8.67 -1.68
C THR A 109 5.89 9.18 -0.83
N ILE A 110 5.48 8.40 0.18
CA ILE A 110 4.34 8.71 1.06
C ILE A 110 4.84 8.63 2.51
N PRO A 111 5.23 9.76 3.12
CA PRO A 111 5.77 9.72 4.48
C PRO A 111 4.67 9.46 5.52
N ILE A 112 4.93 8.48 6.39
CA ILE A 112 4.06 8.12 7.51
C ILE A 112 4.62 8.73 8.79
N GLY A 113 3.80 9.48 9.50
CA GLY A 113 4.13 10.04 10.81
C GLY A 113 3.11 9.63 11.87
N ALA A 114 3.31 10.13 13.09
CA ALA A 114 2.42 9.83 14.21
C ALA A 114 0.98 10.33 13.98
N ALA A 115 0.80 11.38 13.17
CA ALA A 115 -0.51 11.94 12.84
C ALA A 115 -1.21 11.22 11.68
N THR A 116 -0.59 10.22 11.08
CA THR A 116 -1.14 9.48 9.93
C THR A 116 -2.09 8.39 10.40
N GLU A 117 -3.34 8.42 9.93
CA GLU A 117 -4.25 7.28 10.05
C GLU A 117 -3.88 6.21 9.03
N VAL A 118 -4.04 4.94 9.41
CA VAL A 118 -3.70 3.82 8.52
C VAL A 118 -4.94 2.97 8.28
N ILE A 119 -5.23 2.72 7.01
CA ILE A 119 -6.24 1.74 6.58
C ILE A 119 -5.50 0.59 5.91
N ALA A 120 -5.65 -0.61 6.48
CA ALA A 120 -5.08 -1.81 5.90
C ALA A 120 -5.90 -2.21 4.67
N ALA A 121 -5.30 -2.10 3.50
CA ALA A 121 -5.94 -2.45 2.23
C ALA A 121 -5.42 -3.75 1.63
N GLU A 122 -4.63 -4.50 2.39
CA GLU A 122 -4.14 -5.82 1.98
C GLU A 122 -5.31 -6.75 1.66
N GLY A 123 -5.28 -7.35 0.50
CA GLY A 123 -6.34 -8.25 0.02
C GLY A 123 -7.62 -7.53 -0.41
N LYS A 124 -7.59 -6.22 -0.55
CA LYS A 124 -8.74 -5.42 -0.98
C LYS A 124 -8.45 -4.76 -2.33
N ILE A 125 -9.51 -4.55 -3.09
CA ILE A 125 -9.45 -3.84 -4.37
C ILE A 125 -9.89 -2.40 -4.14
N VAL A 126 -9.10 -1.46 -4.66
CA VAL A 126 -9.40 -0.02 -4.62
C VAL A 126 -9.66 0.47 -6.03
N THR A 127 -10.78 1.13 -6.22
CA THR A 127 -11.16 1.73 -7.50
C THR A 127 -11.46 3.21 -7.31
N PRO A 128 -11.42 4.01 -8.40
CA PRO A 128 -11.98 5.36 -8.35
C PRO A 128 -13.46 5.30 -7.94
N GLY A 129 -13.93 6.32 -7.26
CA GLY A 129 -15.34 6.43 -6.89
C GLY A 129 -16.24 6.46 -8.11
N GLY A 130 -17.45 5.92 -7.98
CA GLY A 130 -18.43 6.01 -9.02
C GLY A 130 -18.90 7.45 -9.22
N ILE A 131 -19.14 7.82 -10.49
CA ILE A 131 -19.75 9.10 -10.86
C ILE A 131 -21.12 8.77 -11.43
N ASP A 132 -22.15 9.28 -10.77
CA ASP A 132 -23.54 9.05 -11.19
C ASP A 132 -24.07 10.21 -12.06
#